data_4c53dbe3c218bcb619df14c4cf2a4fae
#
_entry.id   4c53dbe3c218bcb619df14c4cf2a4fae
#
_cell.length_a   1.000
_cell.length_b   1.000
_cell.length_c   1.000
_cell.angle_alpha   90.00
_cell.angle_beta   90.00
_cell.angle_gamma   90.00
#
_symmetry.space_group_name_H-M   'P 1'
#
loop_
_entity.id
_entity.type
_entity.pdbx_description
1 polymer ?
#
loop_
_entity_poly.entity_id
_entity_poly.type
_entity_poly.pdbx_seq_one_letter_code
_entity_poly.pdbx_strand_id
1 'polypeptide(L)'
;MLSSIDESISFIHSAGRFGKKAGLENIGALLACIGNPQNNMRYIHVAGTNGKGSVARLISGMLAEHGLKVGTNTSPYIMDFRERLCINNEPISPKKLIYYTNIVKTAVDTLNKKGIHPIEFEIIAAIGFLFFRDEKCDVVVLECGLGGRFDATNIIQNPVMCVITSIGLDHTAILGNTVEKIAFEKAGIIKSGAAVVTHPYIDAAALDVVEKKSADVGANVVRTCADIQILSHGADEMKIRFCKNEYETSLVGTFQAGNAALAINAARHLPNDLRPADDEIRIALKKAEWMCRFERIGKRYVLDGAHNYQGICEFAKSVRMFLPKCKKIFIVGMLNDKDYESSSKILSELGGRIIVTDVPSARQTNGFEVYKAVSAVCGNVEYITDYVSALKKAEEYAGDNGMICAVGSLYLVGALRKQILVPSHDGENMRDISQFKK
;
A
#
# COMPACT_ATOMS: atom_id res chain seq x y z
N MET A 1 16.99 5.05 -27.26
CA MET A 1 17.24 4.72 -25.84
C MET A 1 16.72 5.85 -24.99
N LEU A 2 16.07 5.52 -23.86
CA LEU A 2 15.61 6.50 -22.88
C LEU A 2 16.83 7.06 -22.14
N SER A 3 16.86 8.37 -21.89
CA SER A 3 18.00 9.09 -21.32
C SER A 3 17.68 9.73 -19.95
N SER A 4 16.40 9.87 -19.62
CA SER A 4 15.94 10.47 -18.37
C SER A 4 14.96 9.59 -17.62
N ILE A 5 14.75 9.92 -16.34
CA ILE A 5 13.77 9.23 -15.50
C ILE A 5 12.34 9.51 -15.99
N ASP A 6 12.08 10.75 -16.42
CA ASP A 6 10.77 11.17 -16.91
C ASP A 6 10.39 10.44 -18.21
N GLU A 7 11.34 10.27 -19.13
CA GLU A 7 11.15 9.44 -20.32
C GLU A 7 10.86 7.98 -19.95
N SER A 8 11.56 7.44 -18.96
CA SER A 8 11.36 6.07 -18.49
C SER A 8 9.98 5.88 -17.88
N ILE A 9 9.55 6.79 -17.03
CA ILE A 9 8.22 6.77 -16.41
C ILE A 9 7.12 6.97 -17.48
N SER A 10 7.31 7.90 -18.40
CA SER A 10 6.37 8.15 -19.51
C SER A 10 6.21 6.92 -20.39
N PHE A 11 7.30 6.22 -20.72
CA PHE A 11 7.25 4.95 -21.44
C PHE A 11 6.43 3.90 -20.68
N ILE A 12 6.68 3.72 -19.38
CA ILE A 12 5.96 2.76 -18.55
C ILE A 12 4.46 3.07 -18.53
N HIS A 13 4.08 4.32 -18.31
CA HIS A 13 2.68 4.74 -18.29
C HIS A 13 1.98 4.65 -19.64
N SER A 14 2.71 4.78 -20.76
CA SER A 14 2.16 4.68 -22.12
C SER A 14 1.62 3.29 -22.46
N ALA A 15 2.05 2.24 -21.76
CA ALA A 15 1.61 0.86 -21.98
C ALA A 15 0.17 0.57 -21.53
N GLY A 16 -0.49 1.54 -20.84
CA GLY A 16 -1.83 1.37 -20.32
C GLY A 16 -1.89 0.46 -19.06
N ARG A 17 -2.98 0.62 -18.32
CA ARG A 17 -3.12 -0.05 -17.00
C ARG A 17 -3.82 -1.40 -17.04
N PHE A 18 -4.66 -1.63 -18.05
CA PHE A 18 -5.48 -2.83 -18.14
C PHE A 18 -5.29 -3.48 -19.50
N GLY A 19 -5.02 -4.77 -19.50
CA GLY A 19 -4.99 -5.60 -20.71
C GLY A 19 -6.41 -5.98 -21.18
N LYS A 20 -6.51 -6.43 -22.43
CA LYS A 20 -7.78 -6.91 -23.00
C LYS A 20 -8.24 -8.24 -22.38
N LYS A 21 -7.33 -9.01 -21.78
CA LYS A 21 -7.57 -10.33 -21.19
C LYS A 21 -6.76 -10.50 -19.92
N ALA A 22 -7.39 -11.02 -18.86
CA ALA A 22 -6.70 -11.41 -17.64
C ALA A 22 -5.89 -12.70 -17.88
N GLY A 23 -4.61 -12.71 -17.46
CA GLY A 23 -3.72 -13.88 -17.60
C GLY A 23 -2.28 -13.49 -17.30
N LEU A 24 -1.40 -14.50 -17.32
CA LEU A 24 0.04 -14.31 -17.09
C LEU A 24 0.86 -14.47 -18.38
N GLU A 25 0.19 -14.62 -19.52
CA GLU A 25 0.83 -14.89 -20.81
C GLU A 25 1.72 -13.74 -21.28
N ASN A 26 1.26 -12.49 -21.12
CA ASN A 26 2.02 -11.31 -21.52
C ASN A 26 3.28 -11.13 -20.67
N ILE A 27 3.14 -11.19 -19.32
CA ILE A 27 4.29 -11.10 -18.43
C ILE A 27 5.24 -12.28 -18.65
N GLY A 28 4.74 -13.49 -18.88
CA GLY A 28 5.55 -14.66 -19.18
C GLY A 28 6.38 -14.48 -20.47
N ALA A 29 5.76 -13.97 -21.53
CA ALA A 29 6.44 -13.67 -22.79
C ALA A 29 7.50 -12.56 -22.61
N LEU A 30 7.17 -11.51 -21.81
CA LEU A 30 8.11 -10.42 -21.53
C LEU A 30 9.33 -10.91 -20.75
N LEU A 31 9.12 -11.71 -19.71
CA LEU A 31 10.20 -12.26 -18.90
C LEU A 31 11.07 -13.24 -19.68
N ALA A 32 10.48 -14.04 -20.56
CA ALA A 32 11.25 -14.92 -21.46
C ALA A 32 12.20 -14.14 -22.39
N CYS A 33 11.76 -12.98 -22.90
CA CYS A 33 12.61 -12.12 -23.74
C CYS A 33 13.82 -11.52 -22.97
N ILE A 34 13.76 -11.44 -21.64
CA ILE A 34 14.83 -10.87 -20.79
C ILE A 34 15.53 -11.93 -19.91
N GLY A 35 15.39 -13.22 -20.28
CA GLY A 35 16.09 -14.33 -19.64
C GLY A 35 15.50 -14.83 -18.33
N ASN A 36 14.19 -14.65 -18.11
CA ASN A 36 13.44 -15.12 -16.92
C ASN A 36 14.09 -14.74 -15.60
N PRO A 37 14.29 -13.44 -15.33
CA PRO A 37 15.00 -12.96 -14.14
C PRO A 37 14.30 -13.35 -12.82
N GLN A 38 13.01 -13.68 -12.86
CA GLN A 38 12.21 -14.11 -11.70
C GLN A 38 12.59 -15.52 -11.20
N ASN A 39 13.31 -16.29 -11.99
CA ASN A 39 13.71 -17.63 -11.55
C ASN A 39 14.87 -17.59 -10.55
N ASN A 40 14.94 -18.59 -9.67
CA ASN A 40 16.03 -18.78 -8.71
C ASN A 40 16.17 -17.67 -7.63
N MET A 41 15.12 -16.90 -7.38
CA MET A 41 15.04 -15.99 -6.23
C MET A 41 14.01 -16.51 -5.22
N ARG A 42 14.18 -16.14 -3.97
CA ARG A 42 13.23 -16.47 -2.89
C ARG A 42 12.21 -15.35 -2.75
N TYR A 43 10.93 -15.70 -2.56
CA TYR A 43 9.85 -14.73 -2.52
C TYR A 43 8.96 -14.88 -1.31
N ILE A 44 8.57 -13.75 -0.73
CA ILE A 44 7.42 -13.62 0.17
C ILE A 44 6.36 -12.85 -0.61
N HIS A 45 5.22 -13.48 -0.86
CA HIS A 45 4.17 -12.92 -1.73
C HIS A 45 3.00 -12.44 -0.87
N VAL A 46 2.62 -11.15 -1.01
CA VAL A 46 1.63 -10.50 -0.16
C VAL A 46 0.40 -10.11 -0.97
N ALA A 47 -0.75 -10.68 -0.63
CA ALA A 47 -2.06 -10.31 -1.20
C ALA A 47 -3.05 -9.92 -0.10
N GLY A 48 -4.12 -9.23 -0.49
CA GLY A 48 -5.17 -8.76 0.40
C GLY A 48 -5.89 -7.54 -0.15
N THR A 49 -6.89 -7.04 0.56
CA THR A 49 -7.57 -5.80 0.18
C THR A 49 -6.83 -4.61 0.77
N ASN A 50 -6.71 -4.52 2.09
CA ASN A 50 -6.01 -3.45 2.79
C ASN A 50 -4.80 -4.01 3.56
N GLY A 51 -3.80 -3.16 3.86
CA GLY A 51 -2.64 -3.54 4.67
C GLY A 51 -1.48 -4.17 3.92
N LYS A 52 -1.61 -4.53 2.64
CA LYS A 52 -0.55 -5.19 1.86
C LYS A 52 0.80 -4.47 1.94
N GLY A 53 0.84 -3.19 1.56
CA GLY A 53 2.06 -2.40 1.56
C GLY A 53 2.64 -2.20 2.97
N SER A 54 1.80 -1.98 4.01
CA SER A 54 2.26 -1.89 5.40
C SER A 54 2.92 -3.20 5.85
N VAL A 55 2.29 -4.34 5.57
CA VAL A 55 2.83 -5.67 5.93
C VAL A 55 4.10 -5.99 5.15
N ALA A 56 4.12 -5.72 3.84
CA ALA A 56 5.32 -5.89 3.02
C ALA A 56 6.50 -5.05 3.55
N ARG A 57 6.24 -3.79 3.91
CA ARG A 57 7.24 -2.88 4.48
C ARG A 57 7.78 -3.37 5.82
N LEU A 58 6.89 -3.83 6.72
CA LEU A 58 7.27 -4.38 8.01
C LEU A 58 8.12 -5.65 7.87
N ILE A 59 7.69 -6.59 7.04
CA ILE A 59 8.45 -7.83 6.79
C ILE A 59 9.82 -7.50 6.17
N SER A 60 9.87 -6.62 5.17
CA SER A 60 11.13 -6.20 4.55
C SER A 60 12.08 -5.55 5.56
N GLY A 61 11.56 -4.71 6.47
CA GLY A 61 12.34 -4.09 7.54
C GLY A 61 12.93 -5.13 8.50
N MET A 62 12.12 -6.13 8.93
CA MET A 62 12.57 -7.20 9.82
C MET A 62 13.67 -8.06 9.17
N LEU A 63 13.55 -8.37 7.90
CA LEU A 63 14.54 -9.13 7.15
C LEU A 63 15.83 -8.32 6.92
N ALA A 64 15.72 -7.00 6.70
CA ALA A 64 16.87 -6.12 6.56
C ALA A 64 17.64 -5.96 7.88
N GLU A 65 16.95 -5.87 9.04
CA GLU A 65 17.57 -5.89 10.37
C GLU A 65 18.28 -7.23 10.65
N HIS A 66 17.79 -8.33 10.08
CA HIS A 66 18.47 -9.64 10.10
C HIS A 66 19.75 -9.70 9.23
N GLY A 67 20.11 -8.62 8.57
CA GLY A 67 21.30 -8.51 7.74
C GLY A 67 21.13 -8.99 6.29
N LEU A 68 19.91 -9.30 5.85
CA LEU A 68 19.63 -9.74 4.49
C LEU A 68 19.54 -8.56 3.51
N LYS A 69 19.88 -8.80 2.25
CA LYS A 69 19.61 -7.88 1.15
C LYS A 69 18.19 -8.15 0.61
N VAL A 70 17.25 -7.30 0.97
CA VAL A 70 15.81 -7.50 0.72
C VAL A 70 15.32 -6.65 -0.43
N GLY A 71 14.88 -7.27 -1.52
CA GLY A 71 14.12 -6.59 -2.56
C GLY A 71 12.66 -6.40 -2.12
N THR A 72 12.06 -5.25 -2.43
CA THR A 72 10.65 -4.99 -2.13
C THR A 72 9.96 -4.35 -3.33
N ASN A 73 8.85 -4.96 -3.78
CA ASN A 73 7.97 -4.38 -4.80
C ASN A 73 6.64 -4.02 -4.15
N THR A 74 6.27 -2.73 -4.17
CA THR A 74 5.03 -2.21 -3.59
C THR A 74 4.24 -1.36 -4.58
N SER A 75 2.93 -1.21 -4.36
CA SER A 75 2.05 -0.41 -5.22
C SER A 75 0.80 0.10 -4.50
N PRO A 76 0.30 1.29 -4.89
CA PRO A 76 0.96 2.28 -5.74
C PRO A 76 2.07 3.04 -4.98
N TYR A 77 2.87 3.84 -5.69
CA TYR A 77 3.77 4.82 -5.07
C TYR A 77 2.98 6.03 -4.53
N ILE A 78 3.56 6.76 -3.60
CA ILE A 78 2.94 7.93 -2.96
C ILE A 78 3.54 9.24 -3.49
N MET A 79 4.86 9.40 -3.42
CA MET A 79 5.58 10.62 -3.77
C MET A 79 6.46 10.45 -5.00
N ASP A 80 7.16 9.33 -5.09
CA ASP A 80 8.16 9.05 -6.12
C ASP A 80 7.90 7.66 -6.72
N PHE A 81 7.86 7.59 -8.04
CA PHE A 81 7.65 6.34 -8.77
C PHE A 81 8.60 5.22 -8.34
N ARG A 82 9.83 5.59 -7.94
CA ARG A 82 10.88 4.66 -7.52
C ARG A 82 10.59 3.92 -6.22
N GLU A 83 9.64 4.41 -5.39
CA GLU A 83 9.18 3.73 -4.17
C GLU A 83 8.61 2.33 -4.44
N ARG A 84 8.21 2.07 -5.68
CA ARG A 84 7.72 0.75 -6.11
C ARG A 84 8.77 -0.34 -6.02
N LEU A 85 10.05 0.01 -6.17
CA LEU A 85 11.17 -0.93 -6.27
C LEU A 85 12.28 -0.49 -5.31
N CYS A 86 12.36 -1.15 -4.17
CA CYS A 86 13.34 -0.83 -3.13
C CYS A 86 14.28 -2.00 -2.84
N ILE A 87 15.48 -1.69 -2.34
CA ILE A 87 16.36 -2.65 -1.66
C ILE A 87 16.66 -2.11 -0.28
N ASN A 88 16.41 -2.91 0.77
CA ASN A 88 16.53 -2.51 2.17
C ASN A 88 15.86 -1.15 2.45
N ASN A 89 14.67 -0.98 1.86
CA ASN A 89 13.83 0.22 1.93
C ASN A 89 14.34 1.45 1.17
N GLU A 90 15.51 1.37 0.52
CA GLU A 90 16.02 2.43 -0.35
C GLU A 90 15.49 2.28 -1.78
N PRO A 91 14.85 3.32 -2.34
CA PRO A 91 14.31 3.27 -3.71
C PRO A 91 15.40 3.06 -4.76
N ILE A 92 15.04 2.37 -5.84
CA ILE A 92 15.91 2.20 -7.01
C ILE A 92 16.47 3.55 -7.47
N SER A 93 17.79 3.62 -7.74
CA SER A 93 18.41 4.86 -8.21
C SER A 93 17.92 5.26 -9.61
N PRO A 94 17.89 6.57 -9.95
CA PRO A 94 17.51 7.05 -11.28
C PRO A 94 18.26 6.34 -12.42
N LYS A 95 19.55 6.16 -12.27
CA LYS A 95 20.42 5.48 -13.26
C LYS A 95 19.99 4.02 -13.48
N LYS A 96 19.72 3.28 -12.41
CA LYS A 96 19.28 1.89 -12.49
C LYS A 96 17.88 1.77 -13.08
N LEU A 97 16.95 2.66 -12.71
CA LEU A 97 15.61 2.66 -13.31
C LEU A 97 15.68 2.88 -14.83
N ILE A 98 16.45 3.87 -15.29
CA ILE A 98 16.66 4.13 -16.71
C ILE A 98 17.29 2.90 -17.42
N TYR A 99 18.32 2.31 -16.81
CA TYR A 99 19.01 1.15 -17.35
C TYR A 99 18.07 -0.04 -17.55
N TYR A 100 17.36 -0.47 -16.52
CA TYR A 100 16.44 -1.62 -16.61
C TYR A 100 15.22 -1.33 -17.48
N THR A 101 14.73 -0.09 -17.48
CA THR A 101 13.64 0.31 -18.38
C THR A 101 14.05 0.19 -19.84
N ASN A 102 15.28 0.53 -20.23
CA ASN A 102 15.76 0.36 -21.59
C ASN A 102 15.84 -1.12 -22.01
N ILE A 103 16.27 -2.01 -21.11
CA ILE A 103 16.29 -3.46 -21.39
C ILE A 103 14.86 -3.96 -21.64
N VAL A 104 13.94 -3.63 -20.71
CA VAL A 104 12.54 -4.08 -20.81
C VAL A 104 11.84 -3.45 -22.01
N LYS A 105 12.13 -2.18 -22.33
CA LYS A 105 11.60 -1.51 -23.53
C LYS A 105 11.94 -2.25 -24.81
N THR A 106 13.17 -2.70 -24.96
CA THR A 106 13.60 -3.48 -26.14
C THR A 106 12.79 -4.77 -26.30
N ALA A 107 12.50 -5.46 -25.19
CA ALA A 107 11.66 -6.64 -25.18
C ALA A 107 10.20 -6.32 -25.51
N VAL A 108 9.65 -5.24 -24.92
CA VAL A 108 8.28 -4.75 -25.22
C VAL A 108 8.13 -4.38 -26.68
N ASP A 109 9.09 -3.65 -27.26
CA ASP A 109 9.06 -3.26 -28.67
C ASP A 109 9.06 -4.51 -29.60
N THR A 110 9.78 -5.56 -29.21
CA THR A 110 9.80 -6.84 -29.90
C THR A 110 8.48 -7.59 -29.82
N LEU A 111 7.85 -7.62 -28.63
CA LEU A 111 6.56 -8.27 -28.40
C LEU A 111 5.42 -7.55 -29.09
N ASN A 112 5.42 -6.22 -29.08
CA ASN A 112 4.42 -5.39 -29.77
C ASN A 112 4.35 -5.71 -31.29
N LYS A 113 5.48 -5.95 -31.93
CA LYS A 113 5.54 -6.38 -33.34
C LYS A 113 4.89 -7.76 -33.58
N LYS A 114 4.77 -8.58 -32.51
CA LYS A 114 4.12 -9.90 -32.54
C LYS A 114 2.66 -9.85 -32.06
N GLY A 115 2.10 -8.66 -31.80
CA GLY A 115 0.74 -8.49 -31.31
C GLY A 115 0.57 -8.79 -29.79
N ILE A 116 1.66 -8.91 -29.03
CA ILE A 116 1.67 -9.10 -27.57
C ILE A 116 1.98 -7.74 -26.94
N HIS A 117 1.06 -7.25 -26.10
CA HIS A 117 1.13 -5.89 -25.54
C HIS A 117 1.19 -5.94 -24.02
N PRO A 118 2.39 -5.99 -23.40
CA PRO A 118 2.53 -5.91 -21.94
C PRO A 118 1.98 -4.60 -21.40
N ILE A 119 1.31 -4.66 -20.25
CA ILE A 119 0.73 -3.49 -19.58
C ILE A 119 1.70 -2.87 -18.56
N GLU A 120 1.37 -1.66 -18.08
CA GLU A 120 2.17 -0.88 -17.12
C GLU A 120 2.70 -1.75 -15.97
N PHE A 121 1.82 -2.51 -15.30
CA PHE A 121 2.20 -3.28 -14.12
C PHE A 121 3.11 -4.48 -14.45
N GLU A 122 2.94 -5.10 -15.62
CA GLU A 122 3.82 -6.17 -16.12
C GLU A 122 5.23 -5.65 -16.45
N ILE A 123 5.31 -4.45 -17.01
CA ILE A 123 6.59 -3.77 -17.29
C ILE A 123 7.31 -3.45 -15.96
N ILE A 124 6.59 -2.92 -14.96
CA ILE A 124 7.16 -2.62 -13.64
C ILE A 124 7.66 -3.90 -12.96
N ALA A 125 6.88 -4.97 -12.99
CA ALA A 125 7.28 -6.26 -12.43
C ALA A 125 8.54 -6.80 -13.12
N ALA A 126 8.64 -6.72 -14.44
CA ALA A 126 9.81 -7.15 -15.20
C ALA A 126 11.07 -6.34 -14.86
N ILE A 127 10.94 -5.01 -14.72
CA ILE A 127 12.02 -4.12 -14.25
C ILE A 127 12.47 -4.54 -12.83
N GLY A 128 11.51 -4.78 -11.93
CA GLY A 128 11.78 -5.21 -10.55
C GLY A 128 12.53 -6.53 -10.50
N PHE A 129 12.10 -7.55 -11.25
CA PHE A 129 12.77 -8.85 -11.28
C PHE A 129 14.22 -8.76 -11.82
N LEU A 130 14.48 -7.94 -12.84
CA LEU A 130 15.84 -7.68 -13.31
C LEU A 130 16.67 -7.01 -12.22
N PHE A 131 16.14 -5.96 -11.60
CA PHE A 131 16.81 -5.20 -10.57
C PHE A 131 17.18 -6.08 -9.36
N PHE A 132 16.24 -6.85 -8.83
CA PHE A 132 16.47 -7.71 -7.66
C PHE A 132 17.46 -8.83 -7.94
N ARG A 133 17.39 -9.45 -9.12
CA ARG A 133 18.34 -10.49 -9.55
C ARG A 133 19.77 -9.93 -9.64
N ASP A 134 19.95 -8.81 -10.35
CA ASP A 134 21.26 -8.25 -10.62
C ASP A 134 21.92 -7.68 -9.35
N GLU A 135 21.07 -7.19 -8.44
CA GLU A 135 21.50 -6.77 -7.11
C GLU A 135 21.76 -7.94 -6.15
N LYS A 136 21.45 -9.18 -6.56
CA LYS A 136 21.62 -10.40 -5.74
C LYS A 136 20.88 -10.32 -4.41
N CYS A 137 19.59 -9.97 -4.45
CA CYS A 137 18.77 -9.98 -3.27
C CYS A 137 18.63 -11.39 -2.69
N ASP A 138 18.76 -11.52 -1.37
CA ASP A 138 18.62 -12.79 -0.65
C ASP A 138 17.16 -13.26 -0.66
N VAL A 139 16.23 -12.31 -0.59
CA VAL A 139 14.79 -12.51 -0.62
C VAL A 139 14.09 -11.29 -1.20
N VAL A 140 12.93 -11.50 -1.83
CA VAL A 140 12.12 -10.42 -2.39
C VAL A 140 10.71 -10.50 -1.80
N VAL A 141 10.23 -9.38 -1.26
CA VAL A 141 8.85 -9.21 -0.79
C VAL A 141 8.04 -8.56 -1.91
N LEU A 142 7.06 -9.29 -2.44
CA LEU A 142 6.21 -8.85 -3.56
C LEU A 142 4.81 -8.53 -3.07
N GLU A 143 4.37 -7.28 -3.21
CA GLU A 143 2.97 -6.88 -3.05
C GLU A 143 2.22 -7.09 -4.37
N CYS A 144 1.08 -7.81 -4.34
CA CYS A 144 0.15 -7.86 -5.47
C CYS A 144 -0.46 -6.48 -5.74
N GLY A 145 -0.49 -6.09 -7.00
CA GLY A 145 -1.14 -4.85 -7.41
C GLY A 145 -2.67 -4.96 -7.35
N LEU A 146 -3.24 -6.03 -7.91
CA LEU A 146 -4.67 -6.27 -7.97
C LEU A 146 -4.99 -7.77 -7.92
N GLY A 147 -5.91 -8.16 -7.04
CA GLY A 147 -6.33 -9.55 -6.92
C GLY A 147 -5.20 -10.43 -6.35
N GLY A 148 -4.69 -11.33 -7.14
CA GLY A 148 -3.61 -12.26 -6.85
C GLY A 148 -3.40 -13.25 -8.00
N ARG A 149 -4.43 -14.02 -8.35
CA ARG A 149 -4.35 -15.13 -9.33
C ARG A 149 -3.75 -14.73 -10.69
N PHE A 150 -4.15 -13.59 -11.22
CA PHE A 150 -3.70 -13.04 -12.49
C PHE A 150 -2.82 -11.77 -12.32
N ASP A 151 -2.35 -11.51 -11.10
CA ASP A 151 -1.41 -10.42 -10.87
C ASP A 151 -0.05 -10.75 -11.52
N ALA A 152 0.60 -9.76 -12.12
CA ALA A 152 1.89 -9.99 -12.80
C ALA A 152 2.97 -10.54 -11.86
N THR A 153 2.91 -10.23 -10.56
CA THR A 153 3.82 -10.78 -9.55
C THR A 153 3.62 -12.28 -9.34
N ASN A 154 2.43 -12.81 -9.68
CA ASN A 154 2.11 -14.23 -9.48
C ASN A 154 2.72 -15.17 -10.54
N ILE A 155 3.55 -14.65 -11.43
CA ILE A 155 4.36 -15.45 -12.36
C ILE A 155 5.42 -16.31 -11.63
N ILE A 156 5.77 -15.95 -10.40
CA ILE A 156 6.68 -16.73 -9.56
C ILE A 156 6.09 -18.10 -9.21
N GLN A 157 6.94 -19.13 -9.12
CA GLN A 157 6.47 -20.51 -8.93
C GLN A 157 6.53 -20.97 -7.47
N ASN A 158 7.59 -20.65 -6.74
CA ASN A 158 7.89 -21.22 -5.44
C ASN A 158 8.13 -20.13 -4.38
N PRO A 159 7.09 -19.37 -3.95
CA PRO A 159 7.25 -18.47 -2.83
C PRO A 159 7.55 -19.27 -1.55
N VAL A 160 8.48 -18.80 -0.73
CA VAL A 160 8.75 -19.41 0.59
C VAL A 160 7.58 -19.15 1.54
N MET A 161 6.84 -18.08 1.30
CA MET A 161 5.67 -17.71 2.10
C MET A 161 4.67 -16.90 1.26
N CYS A 162 3.38 -17.14 1.52
CA CYS A 162 2.28 -16.30 1.06
C CYS A 162 1.62 -15.63 2.27
N VAL A 163 1.44 -14.32 2.22
CA VAL A 163 0.83 -13.55 3.31
C VAL A 163 -0.49 -12.97 2.81
N ILE A 164 -1.58 -13.32 3.49
CA ILE A 164 -2.94 -12.84 3.18
C ILE A 164 -3.32 -11.79 4.23
N THR A 165 -3.35 -10.53 3.84
CA THR A 165 -3.79 -9.43 4.70
C THR A 165 -5.31 -9.39 4.81
N SER A 166 -5.91 -8.30 5.29
CA SER A 166 -7.37 -8.21 5.39
C SER A 166 -8.04 -8.36 4.01
N ILE A 167 -9.18 -9.04 3.97
CA ILE A 167 -10.02 -9.19 2.78
C ILE A 167 -11.35 -8.49 3.02
N GLY A 168 -11.80 -7.71 2.06
CA GLY A 168 -13.07 -7.01 2.06
C GLY A 168 -13.45 -6.58 0.65
N LEU A 169 -14.61 -5.96 0.49
CA LEU A 169 -15.11 -5.51 -0.81
C LEU A 169 -14.26 -4.36 -1.35
N ASP A 170 -13.61 -4.58 -2.47
CA ASP A 170 -12.93 -3.57 -3.29
C ASP A 170 -12.76 -4.13 -4.70
N HIS A 171 -12.67 -3.25 -5.69
CA HIS A 171 -12.53 -3.62 -7.10
C HIS A 171 -13.58 -4.64 -7.57
N THR A 172 -14.83 -4.51 -7.07
CA THR A 172 -15.91 -5.49 -7.24
C THR A 172 -16.26 -5.76 -8.71
N ALA A 173 -16.07 -4.77 -9.58
CA ALA A 173 -16.28 -4.93 -11.03
C ALA A 173 -15.27 -5.92 -11.68
N ILE A 174 -14.12 -6.15 -11.05
CA ILE A 174 -13.05 -7.03 -11.58
C ILE A 174 -12.95 -8.34 -10.78
N LEU A 175 -12.97 -8.24 -9.44
CA LEU A 175 -12.70 -9.37 -8.54
C LEU A 175 -13.97 -10.11 -8.10
N GLY A 176 -15.15 -9.56 -8.40
CA GLY A 176 -16.42 -10.07 -7.97
C GLY A 176 -16.99 -9.31 -6.76
N ASN A 177 -18.28 -9.50 -6.51
CA ASN A 177 -19.10 -8.71 -5.59
C ASN A 177 -19.33 -9.38 -4.23
N THR A 178 -18.61 -10.44 -3.91
CA THR A 178 -18.64 -11.10 -2.59
C THR A 178 -17.24 -11.29 -2.03
N VAL A 179 -17.14 -11.43 -0.70
CA VAL A 179 -15.89 -11.63 0.02
C VAL A 179 -15.20 -12.92 -0.45
N GLU A 180 -15.97 -13.98 -0.69
CA GLU A 180 -15.47 -15.28 -1.16
C GLU A 180 -14.85 -15.20 -2.55
N LYS A 181 -15.48 -14.47 -3.50
CA LYS A 181 -14.93 -14.27 -4.84
C LYS A 181 -13.62 -13.50 -4.79
N ILE A 182 -13.57 -12.43 -3.99
CA ILE A 182 -12.35 -11.64 -3.79
C ILE A 182 -11.27 -12.47 -3.11
N ALA A 183 -11.63 -13.28 -2.11
CA ALA A 183 -10.73 -14.22 -1.44
C ALA A 183 -10.15 -15.24 -2.42
N PHE A 184 -10.98 -15.79 -3.32
CA PHE A 184 -10.55 -16.73 -4.34
C PHE A 184 -9.47 -16.15 -5.27
N GLU A 185 -9.67 -14.91 -5.75
CA GLU A 185 -8.67 -14.24 -6.58
C GLU A 185 -7.36 -14.00 -5.82
N LYS A 186 -7.45 -13.61 -4.53
CA LYS A 186 -6.26 -13.35 -3.69
C LYS A 186 -5.54 -14.64 -3.30
N ALA A 187 -6.27 -15.69 -2.95
CA ALA A 187 -5.72 -17.00 -2.64
C ALA A 187 -5.00 -17.65 -3.85
N GLY A 188 -5.19 -17.12 -5.05
CA GLY A 188 -4.46 -17.54 -6.25
C GLY A 188 -2.95 -17.41 -6.19
N ILE A 189 -2.40 -16.66 -5.22
CA ILE A 189 -0.95 -16.59 -4.98
C ILE A 189 -0.40 -17.82 -4.25
N ILE A 190 -1.25 -18.63 -3.65
CA ILE A 190 -0.85 -19.79 -2.85
C ILE A 190 -0.34 -20.90 -3.76
N LYS A 191 0.86 -21.36 -3.49
CA LYS A 191 1.56 -22.42 -4.23
C LYS A 191 1.90 -23.59 -3.32
N SER A 192 2.16 -24.74 -3.92
CA SER A 192 2.57 -25.94 -3.19
C SER A 192 3.81 -25.69 -2.35
N GLY A 193 3.82 -26.23 -1.11
CA GLY A 193 4.94 -26.11 -0.17
C GLY A 193 5.15 -24.76 0.49
N ALA A 194 4.38 -23.72 0.11
CA ALA A 194 4.48 -22.42 0.75
C ALA A 194 3.83 -22.43 2.16
N ALA A 195 4.41 -21.70 3.10
CA ALA A 195 3.69 -21.30 4.32
C ALA A 195 2.69 -20.19 3.97
N VAL A 196 1.46 -20.30 4.47
CA VAL A 196 0.40 -19.29 4.24
C VAL A 196 0.04 -18.65 5.57
N VAL A 197 0.34 -17.34 5.73
CA VAL A 197 0.06 -16.62 6.97
C VAL A 197 -1.11 -15.67 6.75
N THR A 198 -2.14 -15.75 7.61
CA THR A 198 -3.39 -14.98 7.45
C THR A 198 -3.54 -13.90 8.50
N HIS A 199 -4.22 -12.80 8.11
CA HIS A 199 -4.51 -11.67 9.00
C HIS A 199 -5.34 -12.12 10.23
N PRO A 200 -5.07 -11.57 11.45
CA PRO A 200 -5.75 -12.00 12.68
C PRO A 200 -7.27 -11.79 12.66
N TYR A 201 -7.74 -10.80 11.90
CA TYR A 201 -9.16 -10.47 11.77
C TYR A 201 -9.66 -10.71 10.33
N ILE A 202 -9.16 -11.76 9.68
CA ILE A 202 -9.68 -12.15 8.36
C ILE A 202 -11.13 -12.63 8.50
N ASP A 203 -11.99 -12.23 7.56
CA ASP A 203 -13.37 -12.69 7.52
C ASP A 203 -13.44 -14.22 7.41
N ALA A 204 -14.40 -14.85 8.11
CA ALA A 204 -14.52 -16.30 8.18
C ALA A 204 -14.72 -16.95 6.80
N ALA A 205 -15.59 -16.36 5.96
CA ALA A 205 -15.83 -16.86 4.61
C ALA A 205 -14.58 -16.71 3.71
N ALA A 206 -13.79 -15.64 3.91
CA ALA A 206 -12.51 -15.48 3.23
C ALA A 206 -11.47 -16.50 3.70
N LEU A 207 -11.44 -16.79 5.00
CA LEU A 207 -10.52 -17.77 5.59
C LEU A 207 -10.81 -19.17 5.04
N ASP A 208 -12.08 -19.56 4.96
CA ASP A 208 -12.49 -20.86 4.40
C ASP A 208 -11.99 -21.06 2.96
N VAL A 209 -12.06 -20.00 2.14
CA VAL A 209 -11.54 -20.02 0.76
C VAL A 209 -10.01 -20.18 0.75
N VAL A 210 -9.30 -19.47 1.62
CA VAL A 210 -7.84 -19.54 1.75
C VAL A 210 -7.41 -20.95 2.20
N GLU A 211 -8.08 -21.52 3.19
CA GLU A 211 -7.77 -22.86 3.71
C GLU A 211 -8.07 -23.94 2.69
N LYS A 212 -9.21 -23.87 2.01
CA LYS A 212 -9.54 -24.78 0.91
C LYS A 212 -8.47 -24.74 -0.19
N LYS A 213 -8.11 -23.53 -0.65
CA LYS A 213 -7.05 -23.38 -1.66
C LYS A 213 -5.72 -23.94 -1.17
N SER A 214 -5.37 -23.72 0.09
CA SER A 214 -4.12 -24.23 0.68
C SER A 214 -4.10 -25.77 0.73
N ALA A 215 -5.21 -26.37 1.15
CA ALA A 215 -5.37 -27.83 1.15
C ALA A 215 -5.25 -28.43 -0.26
N ASP A 216 -5.90 -27.80 -1.26
CA ASP A 216 -5.88 -28.23 -2.67
C ASP A 216 -4.46 -28.28 -3.26
N VAL A 217 -3.56 -27.41 -2.80
CA VAL A 217 -2.17 -27.34 -3.30
C VAL A 217 -1.12 -27.89 -2.33
N GLY A 218 -1.52 -28.40 -1.16
CA GLY A 218 -0.60 -28.91 -0.14
C GLY A 218 0.23 -27.83 0.54
N ALA A 219 -0.33 -26.62 0.74
CA ALA A 219 0.28 -25.52 1.48
C ALA A 219 -0.14 -25.55 2.96
N ASN A 220 0.72 -25.07 3.85
CA ASN A 220 0.46 -25.04 5.30
C ASN A 220 -0.06 -23.69 5.74
N VAL A 221 -1.26 -23.65 6.35
CA VAL A 221 -1.86 -22.40 6.86
C VAL A 221 -1.46 -22.15 8.31
N VAL A 222 -0.95 -20.96 8.55
CA VAL A 222 -0.62 -20.41 9.87
C VAL A 222 -1.53 -19.23 10.14
N ARG A 223 -2.51 -19.42 11.02
CA ARG A 223 -3.41 -18.33 11.43
C ARG A 223 -2.70 -17.41 12.42
N THR A 224 -2.77 -16.09 12.19
CA THR A 224 -2.30 -15.13 13.18
C THR A 224 -3.32 -15.03 14.31
N CYS A 225 -2.84 -15.14 15.55
CA CYS A 225 -3.67 -15.00 16.75
C CYS A 225 -4.30 -13.59 16.83
N ALA A 226 -5.55 -13.53 17.22
CA ALA A 226 -6.29 -12.27 17.40
C ALA A 226 -6.10 -11.64 18.80
N ASP A 227 -5.25 -12.22 19.66
CA ASP A 227 -4.90 -11.64 20.97
C ASP A 227 -3.94 -10.46 20.80
N ILE A 228 -4.53 -9.33 20.42
CA ILE A 228 -3.82 -8.08 20.14
C ILE A 228 -4.47 -6.95 20.94
N GLN A 229 -3.67 -6.22 21.71
CA GLN A 229 -4.11 -5.07 22.50
C GLN A 229 -3.21 -3.88 22.23
N ILE A 230 -3.81 -2.69 22.02
CA ILE A 230 -3.09 -1.42 22.04
C ILE A 230 -2.99 -1.00 23.49
N LEU A 231 -1.76 -0.97 24.02
CA LEU A 231 -1.49 -0.66 25.42
C LEU A 231 -1.37 0.85 25.65
N SER A 232 -0.69 1.52 24.75
CA SER A 232 -0.51 2.97 24.76
C SER A 232 -0.20 3.47 23.36
N HIS A 233 -0.39 4.76 23.15
CA HIS A 233 -0.05 5.43 21.90
C HIS A 233 0.39 6.87 22.13
N GLY A 234 1.34 7.31 21.32
CA GLY A 234 1.76 8.70 21.17
C GLY A 234 1.30 9.31 19.86
N ALA A 235 2.01 10.33 19.42
CA ALA A 235 1.81 10.93 18.10
C ALA A 235 2.35 10.04 16.97
N ASP A 236 3.55 9.50 17.19
CA ASP A 236 4.36 8.82 16.18
C ASP A 236 4.79 7.43 16.63
N GLU A 237 4.16 6.90 17.68
CA GLU A 237 4.45 5.57 18.22
C GLU A 237 3.20 4.93 18.81
N MET A 238 3.17 3.62 18.78
CA MET A 238 2.12 2.80 19.37
C MET A 238 2.75 1.57 20.04
N LYS A 239 2.35 1.29 21.29
CA LYS A 239 2.75 0.07 21.99
C LYS A 239 1.61 -0.94 21.92
N ILE A 240 1.93 -2.13 21.44
CA ILE A 240 0.97 -3.24 21.32
C ILE A 240 1.43 -4.44 22.13
N ARG A 241 0.47 -5.22 22.63
CA ARG A 241 0.69 -6.58 23.12
C ARG A 241 0.18 -7.55 22.08
N PHE A 242 1.02 -8.50 21.70
CA PHE A 242 0.67 -9.60 20.80
C PHE A 242 1.20 -10.92 21.36
N CYS A 243 0.29 -11.88 21.60
CA CYS A 243 0.62 -13.19 22.18
C CYS A 243 1.57 -13.09 23.39
N LYS A 244 1.20 -12.32 24.42
CA LYS A 244 1.93 -12.07 25.68
C LYS A 244 3.21 -11.24 25.55
N ASN A 245 3.69 -10.93 24.32
CA ASN A 245 4.86 -10.09 24.11
C ASN A 245 4.43 -8.64 23.78
N GLU A 246 5.22 -7.68 24.25
CA GLU A 246 5.00 -6.26 23.99
C GLU A 246 5.95 -5.78 22.91
N TYR A 247 5.44 -4.98 21.97
CA TYR A 247 6.17 -4.38 20.86
C TYR A 247 5.83 -2.90 20.76
N GLU A 248 6.80 -2.11 20.34
CA GLU A 248 6.61 -0.71 19.97
C GLU A 248 6.75 -0.59 18.44
N THR A 249 5.84 0.16 17.83
CA THR A 249 5.87 0.43 16.39
C THR A 249 5.63 1.91 16.14
N SER A 250 6.34 2.45 15.16
CA SER A 250 6.15 3.82 14.66
C SER A 250 4.99 3.94 13.68
N LEU A 251 4.42 2.81 13.21
CA LEU A 251 3.18 2.85 12.43
C LEU A 251 1.96 2.95 13.34
N VAL A 252 1.34 4.12 13.37
CA VAL A 252 0.17 4.42 14.20
C VAL A 252 -1.12 4.15 13.45
N GLY A 253 -2.17 3.76 14.19
CA GLY A 253 -3.50 3.45 13.66
C GLY A 253 -4.01 2.10 14.16
N THR A 254 -5.32 1.99 14.40
CA THR A 254 -5.92 0.75 14.95
C THR A 254 -5.63 -0.48 14.07
N PHE A 255 -5.69 -0.30 12.76
CA PHE A 255 -5.41 -1.35 11.77
C PHE A 255 -3.92 -1.75 11.70
N GLN A 256 -3.02 -0.86 12.12
CA GLN A 256 -1.59 -1.16 12.11
C GLN A 256 -1.20 -2.17 13.20
N ALA A 257 -1.97 -2.26 14.29
CA ALA A 257 -1.77 -3.31 15.30
C ALA A 257 -1.95 -4.72 14.69
N GLY A 258 -3.01 -4.92 13.89
CA GLY A 258 -3.24 -6.16 13.17
C GLY A 258 -2.20 -6.43 12.08
N ASN A 259 -1.78 -5.40 11.33
CA ASN A 259 -0.72 -5.51 10.34
C ASN A 259 0.63 -5.87 10.97
N ALA A 260 0.98 -5.28 12.11
CA ALA A 260 2.19 -5.60 12.86
C ALA A 260 2.16 -7.04 13.38
N ALA A 261 1.06 -7.48 13.97
CA ALA A 261 0.89 -8.86 14.41
C ALA A 261 1.04 -9.87 13.28
N LEU A 262 0.44 -9.59 12.11
CA LEU A 262 0.60 -10.40 10.91
C LEU A 262 2.07 -10.46 10.44
N ALA A 263 2.75 -9.32 10.38
CA ALA A 263 4.16 -9.26 9.97
C ALA A 263 5.09 -9.99 10.95
N ILE A 264 4.88 -9.84 12.27
CA ILE A 264 5.61 -10.57 13.31
C ILE A 264 5.39 -12.08 13.15
N ASN A 265 4.13 -12.50 12.99
CA ASN A 265 3.80 -13.91 12.83
C ASN A 265 4.41 -14.49 11.55
N ALA A 266 4.37 -13.76 10.45
CA ALA A 266 5.01 -14.14 9.20
C ALA A 266 6.53 -14.29 9.38
N ALA A 267 7.20 -13.30 9.96
CA ALA A 267 8.64 -13.34 10.20
C ALA A 267 9.07 -14.56 11.05
N ARG A 268 8.32 -14.92 12.08
CA ARG A 268 8.58 -16.06 12.95
C ARG A 268 8.42 -17.43 12.29
N HIS A 269 7.65 -17.49 11.19
CA HIS A 269 7.41 -18.75 10.46
C HIS A 269 8.22 -18.86 9.16
N LEU A 270 9.16 -17.95 8.94
CA LEU A 270 10.11 -18.07 7.84
C LEU A 270 11.10 -19.24 8.06
N PRO A 271 11.70 -19.78 7.00
CA PRO A 271 12.83 -20.70 7.09
C PRO A 271 13.94 -20.13 8.00
N ASN A 272 14.70 -21.01 8.67
CA ASN A 272 15.66 -20.62 9.70
C ASN A 272 16.69 -19.58 9.23
N ASP A 273 17.14 -19.68 7.98
CA ASP A 273 18.10 -18.79 7.36
C ASP A 273 17.53 -17.41 6.93
N LEU A 274 16.22 -17.24 7.01
CA LEU A 274 15.51 -15.99 6.76
C LEU A 274 14.81 -15.44 8.01
N ARG A 275 14.85 -16.18 9.13
CA ARG A 275 14.06 -15.87 10.31
C ARG A 275 14.78 -14.87 11.20
N PRO A 276 14.27 -13.62 11.33
CA PRO A 276 14.84 -12.64 12.24
C PRO A 276 14.64 -13.03 13.71
N ALA A 277 15.60 -12.66 14.54
CA ALA A 277 15.47 -12.75 15.99
C ALA A 277 14.42 -11.75 16.54
N ASP A 278 13.91 -12.00 17.74
CA ASP A 278 12.84 -11.16 18.32
C ASP A 278 13.30 -9.71 18.54
N ASP A 279 14.58 -9.50 18.86
CA ASP A 279 15.14 -8.15 19.00
C ASP A 279 15.27 -7.41 17.67
N GLU A 280 15.60 -8.11 16.58
CA GLU A 280 15.61 -7.56 15.22
C GLU A 280 14.19 -7.16 14.78
N ILE A 281 13.18 -7.99 15.09
CA ILE A 281 11.76 -7.66 14.89
C ILE A 281 11.39 -6.37 15.63
N ARG A 282 11.79 -6.22 16.90
CA ARG A 282 11.50 -5.02 17.72
C ARG A 282 12.15 -3.78 17.13
N ILE A 283 13.41 -3.88 16.69
CA ILE A 283 14.13 -2.77 16.06
C ILE A 283 13.44 -2.34 14.77
N ALA A 284 13.08 -3.31 13.91
CA ALA A 284 12.41 -3.04 12.65
C ALA A 284 11.05 -2.35 12.82
N LEU A 285 10.27 -2.77 13.82
CA LEU A 285 8.96 -2.15 14.13
C LEU A 285 9.12 -0.69 14.57
N LYS A 286 10.12 -0.37 15.37
CA LYS A 286 10.42 1.00 15.82
C LYS A 286 10.94 1.91 14.70
N LYS A 287 11.65 1.35 13.73
CA LYS A 287 12.21 2.08 12.58
C LYS A 287 11.24 2.14 11.39
N ALA A 288 10.08 1.48 11.46
CA ALA A 288 9.16 1.38 10.34
C ALA A 288 8.61 2.74 9.93
N GLU A 289 8.71 3.06 8.64
CA GLU A 289 8.12 4.25 8.04
C GLU A 289 7.24 3.84 6.87
N TRP A 290 6.00 4.32 6.84
CA TRP A 290 5.10 4.08 5.73
C TRP A 290 4.17 5.27 5.50
N MET A 291 4.45 6.03 4.47
CA MET A 291 3.77 7.29 4.16
C MET A 291 2.27 7.11 3.92
N CYS A 292 1.49 8.10 4.32
CA CYS A 292 0.04 8.18 4.07
C CYS A 292 -0.76 6.95 4.59
N ARG A 293 -0.35 6.40 5.75
CA ARG A 293 -1.07 5.34 6.47
C ARG A 293 -1.28 5.75 7.92
N PHE A 294 -2.24 6.63 8.13
CA PHE A 294 -2.49 7.37 9.38
C PHE A 294 -1.23 8.14 9.81
N GLU A 295 -0.47 8.62 8.82
CA GLU A 295 0.78 9.35 9.02
C GLU A 295 0.50 10.71 9.64
N ARG A 296 1.18 11.01 10.75
CA ARG A 296 1.16 12.35 11.32
C ARG A 296 2.31 13.18 10.74
N ILE A 297 2.02 14.43 10.37
CA ILE A 297 3.04 15.39 9.97
C ILE A 297 2.94 16.58 10.93
N GLY A 298 3.95 16.70 11.77
CA GLY A 298 3.94 17.67 12.88
C GLY A 298 2.72 17.49 13.79
N LYS A 299 2.24 18.57 14.35
CA LYS A 299 1.12 18.54 15.30
C LYS A 299 -0.27 18.69 14.66
N ARG A 300 -0.34 18.97 13.33
CA ARG A 300 -1.57 19.46 12.69
C ARG A 300 -2.17 18.52 11.64
N TYR A 301 -1.39 17.65 11.03
CA TYR A 301 -1.86 16.88 9.87
C TYR A 301 -1.87 15.39 10.16
N VAL A 302 -2.90 14.72 9.66
CA VAL A 302 -3.01 13.25 9.58
C VAL A 302 -3.38 12.89 8.15
N LEU A 303 -2.56 12.09 7.50
CA LEU A 303 -2.75 11.67 6.11
C LEU A 303 -2.99 10.16 6.06
N ASP A 304 -4.09 9.75 5.44
CA ASP A 304 -4.41 8.33 5.27
C ASP A 304 -4.95 8.03 3.88
N GLY A 305 -4.40 7.01 3.24
CA GLY A 305 -4.81 6.56 1.92
C GLY A 305 -6.06 5.66 1.87
N ALA A 306 -6.83 5.56 2.94
CA ALA A 306 -8.09 4.81 2.96
C ALA A 306 -9.04 5.33 1.89
N HIS A 307 -9.56 4.42 1.04
CA HIS A 307 -10.33 4.78 -0.15
C HIS A 307 -11.43 3.77 -0.50
N ASN A 308 -11.64 2.77 0.34
CA ASN A 308 -12.76 1.84 0.28
C ASN A 308 -13.47 1.80 1.63
N TYR A 309 -14.68 1.25 1.67
CA TYR A 309 -15.51 1.25 2.86
C TYR A 309 -14.79 0.71 4.11
N GLN A 310 -14.15 -0.46 3.99
CA GLN A 310 -13.41 -1.07 5.10
C GLN A 310 -12.24 -0.17 5.57
N GLY A 311 -11.50 0.43 4.64
CA GLY A 311 -10.40 1.36 4.96
C GLY A 311 -10.91 2.61 5.69
N ILE A 312 -12.02 3.19 5.24
CA ILE A 312 -12.66 4.36 5.90
C ILE A 312 -13.16 4.00 7.30
N CYS A 313 -13.71 2.79 7.51
CA CYS A 313 -14.08 2.33 8.85
C CYS A 313 -12.87 2.25 9.78
N GLU A 314 -11.75 1.72 9.32
CA GLU A 314 -10.51 1.61 10.12
C GLU A 314 -9.87 2.99 10.37
N PHE A 315 -9.89 3.89 9.38
CA PHE A 315 -9.51 5.29 9.57
C PHE A 315 -10.38 5.95 10.64
N ALA A 316 -11.70 5.78 10.58
CA ALA A 316 -12.61 6.35 11.56
C ALA A 316 -12.38 5.81 12.98
N LYS A 317 -12.13 4.51 13.15
CA LYS A 317 -11.73 3.92 14.44
C LYS A 317 -10.44 4.57 14.97
N SER A 318 -9.46 4.76 14.09
CA SER A 318 -8.20 5.40 14.45
C SER A 318 -8.41 6.86 14.85
N VAL A 319 -9.21 7.63 14.11
CA VAL A 319 -9.55 9.02 14.47
C VAL A 319 -10.24 9.09 15.85
N ARG A 320 -11.20 8.19 16.13
CA ARG A 320 -11.87 8.15 17.43
C ARG A 320 -10.92 7.83 18.58
N MET A 321 -9.97 6.91 18.37
CA MET A 321 -9.02 6.50 19.40
C MET A 321 -7.89 7.51 19.59
N PHE A 322 -7.25 7.96 18.52
CA PHE A 322 -6.02 8.77 18.60
C PHE A 322 -6.27 10.28 18.65
N LEU A 323 -7.47 10.74 18.21
CA LEU A 323 -7.84 12.16 18.12
C LEU A 323 -9.18 12.49 18.81
N PRO A 324 -9.47 11.98 20.02
CA PRO A 324 -10.84 12.06 20.58
C PRO A 324 -11.30 13.48 20.88
N LYS A 325 -10.38 14.37 21.31
CA LYS A 325 -10.69 15.72 21.80
C LYS A 325 -10.30 16.85 20.85
N CYS A 326 -9.76 16.54 19.66
CA CYS A 326 -9.32 17.57 18.73
C CYS A 326 -10.48 18.13 17.89
N LYS A 327 -10.49 19.45 17.63
CA LYS A 327 -11.24 20.01 16.52
C LYS A 327 -10.70 19.43 15.22
N LYS A 328 -11.58 18.86 14.39
CA LYS A 328 -11.16 18.14 13.16
C LYS A 328 -11.68 18.86 11.92
N ILE A 329 -10.82 18.99 10.94
CA ILE A 329 -11.16 19.40 9.57
C ILE A 329 -10.75 18.26 8.66
N PHE A 330 -11.69 17.74 7.89
CA PHE A 330 -11.42 16.64 6.95
C PHE A 330 -11.27 17.19 5.53
N ILE A 331 -10.24 16.76 4.81
CA ILE A 331 -10.11 16.94 3.36
C ILE A 331 -10.37 15.58 2.73
N VAL A 332 -11.40 15.49 1.90
CA VAL A 332 -11.90 14.23 1.33
C VAL A 332 -11.90 14.31 -0.18
N GLY A 333 -11.29 13.33 -0.84
CA GLY A 333 -11.40 13.17 -2.29
C GLY A 333 -11.34 11.69 -2.65
N MET A 334 -12.31 11.22 -3.42
CA MET A 334 -12.45 9.82 -3.81
C MET A 334 -12.54 9.68 -5.32
N LEU A 335 -12.14 8.53 -5.84
CA LEU A 335 -12.30 8.18 -7.25
C LEU A 335 -13.71 7.64 -7.51
N ASN A 336 -14.20 7.75 -8.76
CA ASN A 336 -15.56 7.38 -9.14
C ASN A 336 -15.88 5.88 -8.99
N ASP A 337 -14.86 5.02 -8.95
CA ASP A 337 -15.01 3.57 -8.79
C ASP A 337 -15.15 3.13 -7.32
N LYS A 338 -15.28 4.07 -6.38
CA LYS A 338 -15.36 3.80 -4.94
C LYS A 338 -16.74 4.04 -4.38
N ASP A 339 -17.08 3.30 -3.29
CA ASP A 339 -18.32 3.47 -2.53
C ASP A 339 -18.21 4.71 -1.62
N TYR A 340 -18.39 5.88 -2.23
CA TYR A 340 -18.35 7.15 -1.50
C TYR A 340 -19.63 7.42 -0.69
N GLU A 341 -20.75 6.81 -1.02
CA GLU A 341 -22.01 7.00 -0.26
C GLU A 341 -21.90 6.40 1.15
N SER A 342 -21.54 5.12 1.25
CA SER A 342 -21.36 4.46 2.54
C SER A 342 -20.19 5.11 3.33
N SER A 343 -19.11 5.48 2.64
CA SER A 343 -17.95 6.16 3.24
C SER A 343 -18.32 7.52 3.83
N SER A 344 -19.20 8.29 3.17
CA SER A 344 -19.65 9.61 3.61
C SER A 344 -20.39 9.54 4.95
N LYS A 345 -21.21 8.52 5.17
CA LYS A 345 -21.90 8.30 6.45
C LYS A 345 -20.90 8.13 7.60
N ILE A 346 -19.88 7.29 7.41
CA ILE A 346 -18.85 7.04 8.42
C ILE A 346 -18.08 8.33 8.73
N LEU A 347 -17.70 9.10 7.71
CA LEU A 347 -16.95 10.35 7.88
C LEU A 347 -17.78 11.42 8.59
N SER A 348 -19.09 11.52 8.29
CA SER A 348 -20.01 12.46 8.94
C SER A 348 -20.13 12.22 10.45
N GLU A 349 -20.07 10.95 10.89
CA GLU A 349 -20.14 10.57 12.30
C GLU A 349 -18.89 10.98 13.11
N LEU A 350 -17.77 11.30 12.46
CA LEU A 350 -16.55 11.74 13.15
C LEU A 350 -16.67 13.17 13.70
N GLY A 351 -17.69 13.91 13.28
CA GLY A 351 -17.85 15.33 13.61
C GLY A 351 -16.79 16.19 12.92
N GLY A 352 -16.94 17.50 13.05
CA GLY A 352 -16.02 18.45 12.41
C GLY A 352 -16.56 18.99 11.09
N ARG A 353 -15.68 19.65 10.32
CA ARG A 353 -15.99 20.19 9.00
C ARG A 353 -15.34 19.34 7.91
N ILE A 354 -16.04 19.12 6.83
CA ILE A 354 -15.55 18.36 5.68
C ILE A 354 -15.36 19.31 4.49
N ILE A 355 -14.18 19.28 3.89
CA ILE A 355 -13.90 19.92 2.60
C ILE A 355 -13.72 18.80 1.59
N VAL A 356 -14.59 18.73 0.60
CA VAL A 356 -14.47 17.80 -0.52
C VAL A 356 -13.67 18.47 -1.62
N THR A 357 -12.73 17.75 -2.23
CA THR A 357 -11.88 18.27 -3.31
C THR A 357 -11.70 17.23 -4.42
N ASP A 358 -11.30 17.69 -5.61
CA ASP A 358 -10.94 16.79 -6.70
C ASP A 358 -9.61 16.06 -6.41
N VAL A 359 -9.52 14.83 -6.88
CA VAL A 359 -8.30 14.03 -6.74
C VAL A 359 -7.36 14.36 -7.91
N PRO A 360 -6.11 14.79 -7.66
CA PRO A 360 -5.15 15.05 -8.72
C PRO A 360 -4.67 13.74 -9.38
N SER A 361 -5.46 13.23 -10.30
CA SER A 361 -5.22 11.95 -10.96
C SER A 361 -5.67 12.01 -12.42
N ALA A 362 -4.98 11.28 -13.31
CA ALA A 362 -5.42 11.06 -14.69
C ALA A 362 -6.71 10.21 -14.79
N ARG A 363 -7.14 9.58 -13.69
CA ARG A 363 -8.43 8.91 -13.61
C ARG A 363 -9.55 9.95 -13.52
N GLN A 364 -10.69 9.65 -14.14
CA GLN A 364 -11.88 10.48 -13.97
C GLN A 364 -12.22 10.59 -12.49
N THR A 365 -12.30 11.83 -12.01
CA THR A 365 -12.78 12.16 -10.68
C THR A 365 -13.95 13.10 -10.84
N ASN A 366 -14.99 12.91 -10.04
CA ASN A 366 -16.09 13.82 -9.94
C ASN A 366 -16.29 14.17 -8.48
N GLY A 367 -15.45 15.07 -7.98
CA GLY A 367 -15.51 15.55 -6.60
C GLY A 367 -16.89 16.12 -6.25
N PHE A 368 -17.61 16.65 -7.24
CA PHE A 368 -18.95 17.16 -7.00
C PHE A 368 -19.97 16.07 -6.66
N GLU A 369 -19.87 14.85 -7.21
CA GLU A 369 -20.72 13.72 -6.81
C GLU A 369 -20.38 13.26 -5.38
N VAL A 370 -19.09 13.23 -5.03
CA VAL A 370 -18.66 12.97 -3.64
C VAL A 370 -19.21 14.05 -2.70
N TYR A 371 -19.15 15.33 -3.10
CA TYR A 371 -19.72 16.44 -2.34
C TYR A 371 -21.22 16.27 -2.12
N LYS A 372 -22.00 15.90 -3.16
CA LYS A 372 -23.45 15.64 -3.02
C LYS A 372 -23.72 14.53 -2.00
N ALA A 373 -22.99 13.42 -2.06
CA ALA A 373 -23.17 12.31 -1.13
C ALA A 373 -22.83 12.71 0.30
N VAL A 374 -21.75 13.47 0.52
CA VAL A 374 -21.38 14.00 1.84
C VAL A 374 -22.42 14.99 2.33
N SER A 375 -22.89 15.92 1.48
CA SER A 375 -23.89 16.94 1.82
C SER A 375 -25.24 16.34 2.23
N ALA A 376 -25.60 15.18 1.68
CA ALA A 376 -26.83 14.49 2.03
C ALA A 376 -26.84 13.97 3.49
N VAL A 377 -25.67 13.80 4.12
CA VAL A 377 -25.53 13.22 5.48
C VAL A 377 -24.77 14.14 6.45
N CYS A 378 -24.20 15.25 5.97
CA CYS A 378 -23.43 16.19 6.77
C CYS A 378 -23.77 17.63 6.38
N GLY A 379 -24.24 18.43 7.32
CA GLY A 379 -24.57 19.85 7.08
C GLY A 379 -23.35 20.79 7.08
N ASN A 380 -22.17 20.32 7.47
CA ASN A 380 -20.98 21.15 7.58
C ASN A 380 -19.92 20.74 6.56
N VAL A 381 -20.27 20.87 5.30
CA VAL A 381 -19.46 20.46 4.15
C VAL A 381 -19.32 21.58 3.13
N GLU A 382 -18.15 21.64 2.50
CA GLU A 382 -17.80 22.60 1.44
C GLU A 382 -17.11 21.87 0.30
N TYR A 383 -17.31 22.31 -0.95
CA TYR A 383 -16.64 21.77 -2.13
C TYR A 383 -15.64 22.81 -2.69
N ILE A 384 -14.40 22.43 -2.75
CA ILE A 384 -13.30 23.23 -3.31
C ILE A 384 -12.54 22.34 -4.31
N THR A 385 -12.64 22.61 -5.59
CA THR A 385 -12.09 21.77 -6.67
C THR A 385 -10.58 21.58 -6.55
N ASP A 386 -9.84 22.67 -6.31
CA ASP A 386 -8.39 22.65 -6.20
C ASP A 386 -7.93 22.20 -4.79
N TYR A 387 -7.17 21.11 -4.72
CA TYR A 387 -6.71 20.52 -3.45
C TYR A 387 -5.74 21.44 -2.67
N VAL A 388 -5.00 22.34 -3.35
CA VAL A 388 -4.12 23.31 -2.68
C VAL A 388 -4.95 24.37 -1.98
N SER A 389 -5.98 24.88 -2.65
CA SER A 389 -6.97 25.80 -2.07
C SER A 389 -7.76 25.14 -0.93
N ALA A 390 -8.12 23.85 -1.09
CA ALA A 390 -8.77 23.09 -0.04
C ALA A 390 -7.88 22.95 1.21
N LEU A 391 -6.57 22.72 1.04
CA LEU A 391 -5.61 22.69 2.15
C LEU A 391 -5.52 24.02 2.88
N LYS A 392 -5.36 25.13 2.15
CA LYS A 392 -5.33 26.50 2.73
C LYS A 392 -6.61 26.78 3.54
N LYS A 393 -7.77 26.41 2.97
CA LYS A 393 -9.05 26.61 3.65
C LYS A 393 -9.19 25.73 4.91
N ALA A 394 -8.68 24.50 4.87
CA ALA A 394 -8.64 23.63 6.03
C ALA A 394 -7.74 24.21 7.13
N GLU A 395 -6.61 24.81 6.77
CA GLU A 395 -5.69 25.49 7.70
C GLU A 395 -6.36 26.70 8.39
N GLU A 396 -7.12 27.52 7.63
CA GLU A 396 -7.91 28.62 8.17
C GLU A 396 -8.95 28.08 9.19
N TYR A 397 -9.70 27.07 8.82
CA TYR A 397 -10.71 26.48 9.71
C TYR A 397 -10.12 25.78 10.94
N ALA A 398 -8.96 25.15 10.81
CA ALA A 398 -8.29 24.50 11.92
C ALA A 398 -7.79 25.51 12.97
N GLY A 399 -7.33 26.68 12.54
CA GLY A 399 -6.65 27.64 13.42
C GLY A 399 -5.39 27.01 14.03
N ASP A 400 -4.98 27.44 15.20
CA ASP A 400 -3.73 26.98 15.83
C ASP A 400 -3.83 25.58 16.46
N ASN A 401 -5.01 25.16 16.86
CA ASN A 401 -5.22 23.96 17.68
C ASN A 401 -6.03 22.84 16.98
N GLY A 402 -6.46 23.06 15.74
CA GLY A 402 -7.23 22.08 14.99
C GLY A 402 -6.35 21.07 14.25
N MET A 403 -6.88 19.85 14.08
CA MET A 403 -6.26 18.77 13.32
C MET A 403 -6.86 18.70 11.93
N ILE A 404 -6.03 18.62 10.91
CA ILE A 404 -6.42 18.43 9.51
C ILE A 404 -6.19 16.97 9.14
N CYS A 405 -7.26 16.28 8.76
CA CYS A 405 -7.24 14.87 8.39
C CYS A 405 -7.58 14.72 6.91
N ALA A 406 -6.64 14.25 6.09
CA ALA A 406 -6.90 14.01 4.67
C ALA A 406 -7.06 12.51 4.38
N VAL A 407 -8.11 12.16 3.59
CA VAL A 407 -8.49 10.76 3.35
C VAL A 407 -9.24 10.60 2.01
N GLY A 408 -9.35 9.37 1.53
CA GLY A 408 -10.21 9.00 0.40
C GLY A 408 -9.43 8.62 -0.88
N SER A 409 -8.17 9.01 -1.01
CA SER A 409 -7.35 8.64 -2.16
C SER A 409 -5.86 8.77 -1.84
N LEU A 410 -5.07 7.76 -2.22
CA LEU A 410 -3.60 7.84 -2.14
C LEU A 410 -3.03 8.97 -3.02
N TYR A 411 -3.63 9.25 -4.16
CA TYR A 411 -3.20 10.36 -5.03
C TYR A 411 -3.42 11.71 -4.36
N LEU A 412 -4.56 11.92 -3.72
CA LEU A 412 -4.84 13.16 -2.99
C LEU A 412 -3.90 13.34 -1.81
N VAL A 413 -3.79 12.33 -0.94
CA VAL A 413 -2.96 12.47 0.28
C VAL A 413 -1.48 12.58 -0.04
N GLY A 414 -1.00 11.92 -1.11
CA GLY A 414 0.36 12.09 -1.62
C GLY A 414 0.63 13.50 -2.12
N ALA A 415 -0.30 14.10 -2.89
CA ALA A 415 -0.20 15.48 -3.37
C ALA A 415 -0.23 16.49 -2.21
N LEU A 416 -1.14 16.30 -1.24
CA LEU A 416 -1.20 17.13 -0.03
C LEU A 416 0.07 17.00 0.81
N ARG A 417 0.61 15.77 0.96
CA ARG A 417 1.88 15.53 1.66
C ARG A 417 3.02 16.34 1.03
N LYS A 418 3.12 16.32 -0.29
CA LYS A 418 4.11 17.12 -1.02
C LYS A 418 3.95 18.62 -0.73
N GLN A 419 2.72 19.10 -0.73
CA GLN A 419 2.42 20.51 -0.48
C GLN A 419 2.73 20.94 0.96
N ILE A 420 2.51 20.04 1.93
CA ILE A 420 2.79 20.29 3.35
C ILE A 420 4.31 20.32 3.62
N LEU A 421 5.09 19.46 2.97
CA LEU A 421 6.52 19.28 3.24
C LEU A 421 7.43 20.19 2.38
N VAL A 422 6.97 20.63 1.20
CA VAL A 422 7.73 21.54 0.33
C VAL A 422 7.29 22.97 0.60
N PRO A 423 8.19 23.87 1.04
CA PRO A 423 7.85 25.29 1.23
C PRO A 423 7.39 25.88 -0.11
N SER A 424 6.32 26.67 -0.09
CA SER A 424 5.94 27.51 -1.24
C SER A 424 7.09 28.48 -1.56
N HIS A 425 7.43 28.63 -2.84
CA HIS A 425 8.45 29.54 -3.34
C HIS A 425 8.09 31.03 -3.17
N ASP A 426 6.95 31.35 -2.57
CA ASP A 426 6.57 32.70 -2.22
C ASP A 426 7.15 33.04 -0.84
N GLY A 427 8.16 33.92 -0.85
CA GLY A 427 9.14 34.27 0.17
C GLY A 427 8.62 34.86 1.50
N GLU A 428 7.53 34.36 2.06
CA GLU A 428 7.13 34.66 3.44
C GLU A 428 6.73 33.39 4.19
N ASN A 429 7.52 33.05 5.20
CA ASN A 429 7.46 31.91 6.10
C ASN A 429 8.11 30.60 5.58
N MET A 430 9.43 30.52 5.75
CA MET A 430 10.09 29.22 5.88
C MET A 430 9.42 28.48 7.05
N ARG A 431 8.55 27.50 6.73
CA ARG A 431 8.08 26.52 7.72
C ARG A 431 9.33 25.75 8.13
N ASP A 432 9.80 25.97 9.34
CA ASP A 432 11.01 25.33 9.87
C ASP A 432 10.81 23.81 9.90
N ILE A 433 11.38 23.14 8.90
CA ILE A 433 11.31 21.68 8.77
C ILE A 433 12.02 20.99 9.95
N SER A 434 12.89 21.71 10.69
CA SER A 434 13.54 21.18 11.90
C SER A 434 12.55 20.91 13.03
N GLN A 435 11.38 21.56 13.03
CA GLN A 435 10.30 21.30 13.98
C GLN A 435 9.52 20.01 13.69
N PHE A 436 9.70 19.43 12.49
CA PHE A 436 9.01 18.20 12.06
C PHE A 436 9.84 16.91 12.21
N LYS A 437 11.09 17.03 12.69
CA LYS A 437 12.04 15.92 12.92
C LYS A 437 12.29 15.61 14.39
N LYS A 438 11.37 15.97 15.28
CA LYS A 438 11.45 15.56 16.70
C LYS A 438 10.16 14.91 17.15
#